data_94c532b2692371fe560ab0042527582c
#
_entry.id   94c532b2692371fe560ab0042527582c
#
_cell.length_a   1.000
_cell.length_b   1.000
_cell.length_c   1.000
_cell.angle_alpha   90.00
_cell.angle_beta   90.00
_cell.angle_gamma   90.00
#
_symmetry.space_group_name_H-M   'P 1'
#
loop_
_entity.id
_entity.type
_entity.pdbx_description
1 polymer ?
#
loop_
_entity_poly.entity_id
_entity_poly.type
_entity_poly.pdbx_seq_one_letter_code
_entity_poly.pdbx_strand_id
1 'polypeptide(L)'
;MRVTKEPEVRKQEILDTALKLFGENGYEKTSITDIAKAIGVAQGLCYRYFPSKEALFDSAIEQYADVLVEQFAGAKKDDHKTLRQIIEDMPSTMEERDTKYYSAFHGIENKKFHDQLSLKVCEKLVPLVEELLQCARDKGEIHFDDLRAAAMFCV
;
A
#
# COMPACT_ATOMS: atom_id res chain seq x y z
N MET A 1 -28.71 2.68 20.38
CA MET A 1 -29.15 2.32 19.02
C MET A 1 -27.99 1.68 18.27
N ARG A 2 -28.12 0.43 17.81
CA ARG A 2 -27.04 -0.29 17.13
C ARG A 2 -27.01 0.19 15.67
N VAL A 3 -26.06 1.03 15.30
CA VAL A 3 -25.94 1.52 13.92
C VAL A 3 -25.42 0.36 13.06
N THR A 4 -26.27 -0.17 12.20
CA THR A 4 -25.87 -1.17 11.20
C THR A 4 -25.27 -0.41 10.03
N LYS A 5 -23.96 -0.55 9.83
CA LYS A 5 -23.25 -0.01 8.67
C LYS A 5 -23.31 -1.02 7.52
N GLU A 6 -23.24 -0.53 6.29
CA GLU A 6 -23.08 -1.38 5.11
C GLU A 6 -21.82 -2.24 5.24
N PRO A 7 -21.83 -3.50 4.72
CA PRO A 7 -20.72 -4.44 4.89
C PRO A 7 -19.37 -3.91 4.46
N GLU A 8 -19.28 -3.26 3.31
CA GLU A 8 -18.02 -2.71 2.79
C GLU A 8 -17.51 -1.54 3.65
N VAL A 9 -18.41 -0.66 4.12
CA VAL A 9 -18.06 0.43 5.04
C VAL A 9 -17.53 -0.12 6.36
N ARG A 10 -18.11 -1.21 6.86
CA ARG A 10 -17.66 -1.86 8.08
C ARG A 10 -16.31 -2.55 7.91
N LYS A 11 -16.12 -3.23 6.78
CA LYS A 11 -14.86 -3.86 6.43
C LYS A 11 -13.72 -2.83 6.37
N GLN A 12 -13.98 -1.70 5.72
CA GLN A 12 -13.03 -0.59 5.61
C GLN A 12 -12.70 0.02 6.98
N GLU A 13 -13.69 0.21 7.84
CA GLU A 13 -13.48 0.72 9.20
C GLU A 13 -12.58 -0.21 10.04
N ILE A 14 -12.74 -1.53 9.89
CA ILE A 14 -11.89 -2.51 10.55
C ILE A 14 -10.45 -2.40 10.01
N LEU A 15 -10.27 -2.32 8.69
CA LEU A 15 -8.95 -2.18 8.06
C LEU A 15 -8.25 -0.89 8.48
N ASP A 16 -8.91 0.25 8.39
CA ASP A 16 -8.36 1.55 8.77
C ASP A 16 -7.91 1.57 10.24
N THR A 17 -8.73 0.99 11.11
CA THR A 17 -8.41 0.92 12.54
C THR A 17 -7.27 -0.05 12.82
N ALA A 18 -7.23 -1.17 12.11
CA ALA A 18 -6.14 -2.13 12.21
C ALA A 18 -4.80 -1.52 11.77
N LEU A 19 -4.78 -0.85 10.62
CA LEU A 19 -3.60 -0.13 10.12
C LEU A 19 -3.09 0.87 11.16
N LYS A 20 -3.99 1.69 11.69
CA LYS A 20 -3.65 2.67 12.74
C LYS A 20 -3.03 2.01 13.96
N LEU A 21 -3.68 0.99 14.53
CA LEU A 21 -3.20 0.33 15.74
C LEU A 21 -1.94 -0.50 15.50
N PHE A 22 -1.77 -1.13 14.35
CA PHE A 22 -0.53 -1.81 13.98
C PHE A 22 0.62 -0.81 13.84
N GLY A 23 0.35 0.38 13.30
CA GLY A 23 1.34 1.45 13.22
C GLY A 23 1.73 2.01 14.59
N GLU A 24 0.74 2.29 15.47
CA GLU A 24 0.98 2.91 16.78
C GLU A 24 1.63 1.95 17.80
N ASN A 25 1.18 0.70 17.84
CA ASN A 25 1.54 -0.27 18.88
C ASN A 25 2.44 -1.40 18.39
N GLY A 26 2.56 -1.58 17.08
CA GLY A 26 3.18 -2.73 16.44
C GLY A 26 2.21 -3.91 16.27
N TYR A 27 2.53 -4.77 15.28
CA TYR A 27 1.70 -5.95 14.97
C TYR A 27 1.56 -6.88 16.17
N GLU A 28 2.64 -7.24 16.85
CA GLU A 28 2.62 -8.24 17.93
C GLU A 28 1.76 -7.81 19.12
N LYS A 29 1.79 -6.52 19.46
CA LYS A 29 1.09 -5.95 20.62
C LYS A 29 -0.37 -5.60 20.36
N THR A 30 -0.83 -5.66 19.11
CA THR A 30 -2.22 -5.34 18.74
C THR A 30 -3.02 -6.62 18.58
N SER A 31 -4.15 -6.74 19.24
CA SER A 31 -5.07 -7.88 19.10
C SER A 31 -6.35 -7.49 18.34
N ILE A 32 -7.06 -8.50 17.79
CA ILE A 32 -8.40 -8.28 17.21
C ILE A 32 -9.38 -7.68 18.23
N THR A 33 -9.20 -8.01 19.51
CA THR A 33 -9.99 -7.44 20.60
C THR A 33 -9.77 -5.92 20.74
N ASP A 34 -8.54 -5.46 20.59
CA ASP A 34 -8.21 -4.03 20.67
C ASP A 34 -8.82 -3.26 19.50
N ILE A 35 -8.74 -3.84 18.30
CA ILE A 35 -9.37 -3.29 17.09
C ILE A 35 -10.90 -3.21 17.27
N ALA A 36 -11.53 -4.29 17.72
CA ALA A 36 -12.96 -4.33 17.97
C ALA A 36 -13.43 -3.30 19.01
N LYS A 37 -12.66 -3.15 20.10
CA LYS A 37 -12.90 -2.12 21.13
C LYS A 37 -12.77 -0.72 20.56
N ALA A 38 -11.77 -0.44 19.75
CA ALA A 38 -11.54 0.88 19.17
C ALA A 38 -12.69 1.34 18.27
N ILE A 39 -13.34 0.41 17.55
CA ILE A 39 -14.51 0.71 16.70
C ILE A 39 -15.87 0.47 17.41
N GLY A 40 -15.84 0.05 18.67
CA GLY A 40 -17.06 -0.13 19.49
C GLY A 40 -17.94 -1.31 19.07
N VAL A 41 -17.33 -2.44 18.63
CA VAL A 41 -18.06 -3.63 18.19
C VAL A 41 -17.62 -4.89 18.96
N ALA A 42 -18.41 -5.95 18.86
CA ALA A 42 -18.02 -7.25 19.37
C ALA A 42 -16.88 -7.85 18.49
N GLN A 43 -15.91 -8.49 19.12
CA GLN A 43 -14.79 -9.17 18.43
C GLN A 43 -15.23 -10.15 17.33
N GLY A 44 -16.34 -10.89 17.57
CA GLY A 44 -16.89 -11.81 16.58
C GLY A 44 -17.33 -11.13 15.29
N LEU A 45 -17.61 -9.81 15.30
CA LEU A 45 -17.88 -9.08 14.08
C LEU A 45 -16.63 -8.91 13.24
N CYS A 46 -15.48 -8.64 13.83
CA CYS A 46 -14.21 -8.57 13.11
C CYS A 46 -13.87 -9.91 12.45
N TYR A 47 -14.07 -11.03 13.15
CA TYR A 47 -13.84 -12.37 12.62
C TYR A 47 -14.78 -12.77 11.46
N ARG A 48 -15.93 -12.12 11.32
CA ARG A 48 -16.80 -12.32 10.14
C ARG A 48 -16.21 -11.76 8.85
N TYR A 49 -15.39 -10.73 8.95
CA TYR A 49 -14.72 -10.09 7.81
C TYR A 49 -13.32 -10.64 7.58
N PHE A 50 -12.61 -10.94 8.66
CA PHE A 50 -11.22 -11.40 8.62
C PHE A 50 -11.06 -12.60 9.55
N PRO A 51 -10.79 -13.80 9.00
CA PRO A 51 -10.80 -15.05 9.78
C PRO A 51 -9.68 -15.12 10.82
N SER A 52 -8.62 -14.33 10.68
CA SER A 52 -7.51 -14.25 11.61
C SER A 52 -6.89 -12.85 11.66
N LYS A 53 -6.01 -12.62 12.64
CA LYS A 53 -5.21 -11.40 12.74
C LYS A 53 -4.26 -11.26 11.55
N GLU A 54 -3.69 -12.37 11.10
CA GLU A 54 -2.83 -12.45 9.92
C GLU A 54 -3.60 -12.01 8.67
N ALA A 55 -4.80 -12.57 8.43
CA ALA A 55 -5.62 -12.21 7.27
C ALA A 55 -6.02 -10.72 7.27
N LEU A 56 -6.29 -10.15 8.45
CA LEU A 56 -6.54 -8.73 8.60
C LEU A 56 -5.28 -7.90 8.29
N PHE A 57 -4.14 -8.34 8.78
CA PHE A 57 -2.86 -7.68 8.57
C PHE A 57 -2.46 -7.70 7.08
N ASP A 58 -2.55 -8.86 6.42
CA ASP A 58 -2.25 -9.01 4.99
C ASP A 58 -3.16 -8.12 4.13
N SER A 59 -4.47 -8.08 4.46
CA SER A 59 -5.41 -7.18 3.77
C SER A 59 -5.10 -5.71 3.99
N ALA A 60 -4.62 -5.35 5.18
CA ALA A 60 -4.22 -3.99 5.51
C ALA A 60 -2.95 -3.57 4.77
N ILE A 61 -1.95 -4.46 4.69
CA ILE A 61 -0.72 -4.27 3.89
C ILE A 61 -1.07 -4.12 2.42
N GLU A 62 -1.94 -5.00 1.89
CA GLU A 62 -2.37 -4.96 0.49
C GLU A 62 -3.01 -3.62 0.13
N GLN A 63 -3.94 -3.15 0.96
CA GLN A 63 -4.60 -1.85 0.76
C GLN A 63 -3.61 -0.67 0.83
N TYR A 64 -2.67 -0.72 1.75
CA TYR A 64 -1.67 0.35 1.85
C TYR A 64 -0.71 0.34 0.67
N ALA A 65 -0.29 -0.83 0.21
CA ALA A 65 0.50 -0.98 -1.01
C ALA A 65 -0.24 -0.42 -2.23
N ASP A 66 -1.56 -0.68 -2.37
CA ASP A 66 -2.37 -0.11 -3.45
C ASP A 66 -2.35 1.42 -3.44
N VAL A 67 -2.52 2.05 -2.27
CA VAL A 67 -2.46 3.51 -2.14
C VAL A 67 -1.10 4.06 -2.56
N LEU A 68 0.00 3.40 -2.18
CA LEU A 68 1.34 3.80 -2.59
C LEU A 68 1.54 3.67 -4.11
N VAL A 69 1.09 2.56 -4.67
CA VAL A 69 1.24 2.26 -6.11
C VAL A 69 0.39 3.19 -6.99
N GLU A 70 -0.84 3.52 -6.55
CA GLU A 70 -1.71 4.47 -7.27
C GLU A 70 -1.07 5.85 -7.43
N GLN A 71 -0.25 6.28 -6.47
CA GLN A 71 0.48 7.53 -6.56
C GLN A 71 1.54 7.50 -7.67
N PHE A 72 2.17 6.34 -7.91
CA PHE A 72 3.08 6.15 -9.06
C PHE A 72 2.31 6.05 -10.38
N ALA A 73 1.20 5.35 -10.41
CA ALA A 73 0.36 5.22 -11.60
C ALA A 73 -0.19 6.58 -12.08
N GLY A 74 -0.42 7.53 -11.16
CA GLY A 74 -0.83 8.90 -11.49
C GLY A 74 0.19 9.66 -12.33
N ALA A 75 1.48 9.42 -12.14
CA ALA A 75 2.56 10.06 -12.90
C ALA A 75 2.65 9.57 -14.37
N LYS A 76 2.13 8.36 -14.67
CA LYS A 76 2.15 7.73 -16.00
C LYS A 76 1.12 8.32 -16.99
N LYS A 77 0.15 9.10 -16.54
CA LYS A 77 -1.02 9.50 -17.35
C LYS A 77 -0.73 10.48 -18.50
N ASP A 78 0.52 10.94 -18.65
CA ASP A 78 0.87 11.89 -19.71
C ASP A 78 1.77 11.21 -20.76
N ASP A 79 1.12 10.74 -21.86
CA ASP A 79 1.80 10.08 -22.98
C ASP A 79 2.80 10.99 -23.72
N HIS A 80 2.79 12.32 -23.45
CA HIS A 80 3.70 13.28 -24.05
C HIS A 80 5.01 13.43 -23.29
N LYS A 81 5.09 12.96 -22.04
CA LYS A 81 6.31 13.05 -21.24
C LYS A 81 7.33 11.97 -21.64
N THR A 82 8.60 12.36 -21.60
CA THR A 82 9.72 11.41 -21.68
C THR A 82 9.88 10.67 -20.35
N LEU A 83 10.54 9.51 -20.37
CA LEU A 83 10.87 8.76 -19.17
C LEU A 83 11.60 9.65 -18.14
N ARG A 84 12.54 10.48 -18.60
CA ARG A 84 13.28 11.41 -17.75
C ARG A 84 12.34 12.39 -17.04
N GLN A 85 11.41 13.01 -17.78
CA GLN A 85 10.44 13.95 -17.21
C GLN A 85 9.51 13.28 -16.20
N ILE A 86 9.11 12.03 -16.46
CA ILE A 86 8.29 11.26 -15.53
C ILE A 86 9.07 11.02 -14.22
N ILE A 87 10.36 10.66 -14.31
CA ILE A 87 11.21 10.44 -13.14
C ILE A 87 11.46 11.76 -12.37
N GLU A 88 11.71 12.87 -13.07
CA GLU A 88 11.92 14.20 -12.48
C GLU A 88 10.65 14.73 -11.78
N ASP A 89 9.48 14.40 -12.29
CA ASP A 89 8.18 14.77 -11.70
C ASP A 89 7.74 13.84 -10.56
N MET A 90 8.43 12.72 -10.34
CA MET A 90 8.15 11.86 -9.20
C MET A 90 8.51 12.57 -7.90
N PRO A 91 7.62 12.55 -6.89
CA PRO A 91 7.96 13.10 -5.57
C PRO A 91 9.23 12.46 -5.02
N SER A 92 10.19 13.28 -4.64
CA SER A 92 11.54 12.85 -4.23
C SER A 92 11.54 12.09 -2.90
N THR A 93 10.50 12.25 -2.09
CA THR A 93 10.39 11.58 -0.79
C THR A 93 8.96 11.11 -0.52
N MET A 94 8.83 10.02 0.24
CA MET A 94 7.53 9.56 0.77
C MET A 94 6.90 10.59 1.72
N GLU A 95 7.69 11.49 2.32
CA GLU A 95 7.26 12.55 3.23
C GLU A 95 6.43 13.63 2.53
N GLU A 96 6.68 13.89 1.25
CA GLU A 96 5.90 14.83 0.44
C GLU A 96 4.51 14.26 0.07
N ARG A 97 4.29 12.98 0.36
CA ARG A 97 3.04 12.28 0.10
C ARG A 97 2.27 12.20 1.41
N ASP A 98 1.42 13.18 1.66
CA ASP A 98 0.49 13.16 2.80
C ASP A 98 -0.48 11.98 2.66
N THR A 99 0.01 10.80 3.00
CA THR A 99 -0.83 9.61 3.07
C THR A 99 -1.39 9.49 4.47
N LYS A 100 -2.69 9.21 4.58
CA LYS A 100 -3.43 8.93 5.81
C LYS A 100 -2.70 7.97 6.77
N TYR A 101 -1.76 7.20 6.24
CA TYR A 101 -1.08 6.12 6.96
C TYR A 101 0.41 6.37 7.18
N TYR A 102 1.01 7.39 6.54
CA TYR A 102 2.45 7.62 6.62
C TYR A 102 2.95 7.77 8.06
N SER A 103 2.34 8.66 8.84
CA SER A 103 2.73 8.91 10.22
C SER A 103 2.51 7.71 11.15
N ALA A 104 1.54 6.85 10.84
CA ALA A 104 1.26 5.64 11.61
C ALA A 104 2.37 4.58 11.44
N PHE A 105 3.11 4.58 10.33
CA PHE A 105 4.05 3.52 10.00
C PHE A 105 5.52 3.90 10.17
N HIS A 106 5.85 5.18 10.06
CA HIS A 106 7.23 5.66 10.20
C HIS A 106 7.66 5.95 11.65
N GLY A 107 6.73 5.86 12.61
CA GLY A 107 7.02 6.12 14.03
C GLY A 107 7.50 4.92 14.84
N ILE A 108 7.43 3.69 14.32
CA ILE A 108 7.75 2.48 15.08
C ILE A 108 8.62 1.55 14.23
N GLU A 109 9.69 1.01 14.83
CA GLU A 109 10.50 -0.08 14.26
C GLU A 109 9.67 -1.38 14.18
N ASN A 110 8.77 -1.46 13.21
CA ASN A 110 7.99 -2.66 12.92
C ASN A 110 8.55 -3.36 11.69
N LYS A 111 9.70 -4.05 11.88
CA LYS A 111 10.41 -4.73 10.81
C LYS A 111 9.51 -5.62 9.97
N LYS A 112 8.66 -6.44 10.61
CA LYS A 112 7.74 -7.34 9.89
C LYS A 112 6.80 -6.57 8.96
N PHE A 113 6.29 -5.43 9.40
CA PHE A 113 5.43 -4.58 8.59
C PHE A 113 6.18 -4.00 7.38
N HIS A 114 7.37 -3.43 7.63
CA HIS A 114 8.19 -2.85 6.56
C HIS A 114 8.62 -3.88 5.52
N ASP A 115 9.06 -5.07 5.97
CA ASP A 115 9.48 -6.15 5.07
C ASP A 115 8.31 -6.61 4.17
N GLN A 116 7.12 -6.83 4.74
CA GLN A 116 5.96 -7.26 3.97
C GLN A 116 5.41 -6.16 3.06
N LEU A 117 5.38 -4.92 3.55
CA LEU A 117 4.96 -3.78 2.72
C LEU A 117 5.89 -3.59 1.53
N SER A 118 7.21 -3.61 1.76
CA SER A 118 8.20 -3.46 0.70
C SER A 118 8.03 -4.53 -0.37
N LEU A 119 7.88 -5.80 0.02
CA LEU A 119 7.64 -6.89 -0.92
C LEU A 119 6.36 -6.66 -1.74
N LYS A 120 5.25 -6.26 -1.10
CA LYS A 120 3.99 -6.01 -1.79
C LYS A 120 4.05 -4.82 -2.74
N VAL A 121 4.70 -3.75 -2.32
CA VAL A 121 4.91 -2.56 -3.17
C VAL A 121 5.77 -2.94 -4.38
N CYS A 122 6.89 -3.65 -4.18
CA CYS A 122 7.73 -4.13 -5.27
C CYS A 122 6.94 -5.02 -6.25
N GLU A 123 6.20 -6.03 -5.75
CA GLU A 123 5.37 -6.90 -6.58
C GLU A 123 4.40 -6.12 -7.49
N LYS A 124 3.81 -5.04 -6.96
CA LYS A 124 2.82 -4.23 -7.68
C LYS A 124 3.47 -3.19 -8.60
N LEU A 125 4.65 -2.66 -8.24
CA LEU A 125 5.36 -1.66 -9.04
C LEU A 125 6.03 -2.27 -10.28
N VAL A 126 6.58 -3.48 -10.19
CA VAL A 126 7.29 -4.12 -11.31
C VAL A 126 6.49 -4.06 -12.62
N PRO A 127 5.21 -4.48 -12.70
CA PRO A 127 4.46 -4.41 -13.96
C PRO A 127 4.23 -2.97 -14.44
N LEU A 128 4.06 -2.01 -13.54
CA LEU A 128 3.88 -0.60 -13.91
C LEU A 128 5.18 0.00 -14.49
N VAL A 129 6.31 -0.33 -13.88
CA VAL A 129 7.64 0.09 -14.37
C VAL A 129 7.95 -0.60 -15.70
N GLU A 130 7.63 -1.91 -15.86
CA GLU A 130 7.79 -2.63 -17.12
C GLU A 130 7.01 -1.96 -18.26
N GLU A 131 5.75 -1.56 -18.03
CA GLU A 131 4.96 -0.82 -19.02
C GLU A 131 5.55 0.57 -19.33
N LEU A 132 6.07 1.27 -18.33
CA LEU A 132 6.73 2.57 -18.49
C LEU A 132 7.99 2.44 -19.37
N LEU A 133 8.82 1.42 -19.08
CA LEU A 133 10.02 1.12 -19.87
C LEU A 133 9.66 0.68 -21.27
N GLN A 134 8.57 -0.08 -21.46
CA GLN A 134 8.08 -0.44 -22.78
C GLN A 134 7.73 0.80 -23.61
N CYS A 135 6.99 1.75 -23.01
CA CYS A 135 6.63 3.00 -23.67
C CYS A 135 7.88 3.82 -24.05
N ALA A 136 8.86 3.91 -23.15
CA ALA A 136 10.12 4.62 -23.42
C ALA A 136 10.95 3.93 -24.51
N ARG A 137 10.95 2.59 -24.58
CA ARG A 137 11.60 1.83 -25.65
C ARG A 137 10.93 2.09 -27.01
N ASP A 138 9.60 2.10 -27.05
CA ASP A 138 8.84 2.34 -28.26
C ASP A 138 9.03 3.77 -28.80
N LYS A 139 9.33 4.74 -27.91
CA LYS A 139 9.74 6.11 -28.27
C LYS A 139 11.22 6.23 -28.65
N GLY A 140 12.00 5.16 -28.51
CA GLY A 140 13.45 5.15 -28.78
C GLY A 140 14.30 5.85 -27.74
N GLU A 141 13.77 6.08 -26.53
CA GLU A 141 14.48 6.76 -25.43
C GLU A 141 15.45 5.83 -24.69
N ILE A 142 15.16 4.51 -24.71
CA ILE A 142 15.98 3.48 -24.05
C ILE A 142 16.09 2.23 -24.93
N HIS A 143 17.14 1.42 -24.64
CA HIS A 143 17.37 0.13 -25.29
C HIS A 143 17.69 -0.93 -24.23
N PHE A 144 16.71 -1.78 -23.92
CA PHE A 144 16.86 -2.95 -23.05
C PHE A 144 16.27 -4.17 -23.74
N ASP A 145 16.98 -5.29 -23.69
CA ASP A 145 16.51 -6.57 -24.26
C ASP A 145 15.43 -7.20 -23.37
N ASP A 146 15.62 -7.17 -22.06
CA ASP A 146 14.68 -7.70 -21.06
C ASP A 146 14.14 -6.57 -20.17
N LEU A 147 12.94 -6.08 -20.52
CA LEU A 147 12.30 -5.00 -19.78
C LEU A 147 11.84 -5.44 -18.39
N ARG A 148 11.45 -6.71 -18.22
CA ARG A 148 11.05 -7.22 -16.93
C ARG A 148 12.22 -7.27 -15.95
N ALA A 149 13.38 -7.75 -16.40
CA ALA A 149 14.59 -7.71 -15.60
C ALA A 149 15.01 -6.27 -15.28
N ALA A 150 14.93 -5.35 -16.24
CA ALA A 150 15.20 -3.93 -16.02
C ALA A 150 14.23 -3.33 -14.99
N ALA A 151 12.92 -3.62 -15.08
CA ALA A 151 11.91 -3.15 -14.13
C ALA A 151 12.18 -3.67 -12.70
N MET A 152 12.56 -4.95 -12.56
CA MET A 152 12.91 -5.53 -11.26
C MET A 152 14.17 -4.89 -10.64
N PHE A 153 15.05 -4.33 -11.45
CA PHE A 153 16.23 -3.59 -10.97
C PHE A 153 15.89 -2.17 -10.51
N CYS A 154 14.79 -1.59 -11.03
CA CYS A 154 14.36 -0.23 -10.73
C CYS A 154 13.51 -0.14 -9.44
N VAL A 155 12.98 -1.26 -8.94
CA VAL A 155 12.07 -1.34 -7.79
C VAL A 155 12.76 -1.95 -6.58
#